data_923575c219bcecd019d2becbf268ecf9
#
_entry.id   923575c219bcecd019d2becbf268ecf9
#
_cell.length_a   1.000
_cell.length_b   1.000
_cell.length_c   1.000
_cell.angle_alpha   90.00
_cell.angle_beta   90.00
_cell.angle_gamma   90.00
#
_symmetry.space_group_name_H-M   'P 1'
#
loop_
_entity.id
_entity.type
_entity.pdbx_description
1 polymer ?
#
loop_
_entity_poly.entity_id
_entity_poly.type
_entity_poly.pdbx_seq_one_letter_code
_entity_poly.pdbx_strand_id
1 'polypeptide(L)'
;MPPAAHHRHLTEPELGAFWRSVERQGAHFVTIASSKLLMYSMCRKSEVLRARWREFDLDKAQWNIPAERMKMKQHHRVYLARQAVELLTLLKSMGSEPQAYVFASILRSSVPLGEATLNHFFKRLDFGVPDFSPHGTRGTAATLLREHGFSRDVVELLLAHAERNKITAAYHHHELAEERRRALQYLADQIDRLSSARTVVESTQAPVENSTAAASARLDQRSKRRAAAF
;
A
#
# COMPACT_ATOMS: atom_id res chain seq x y z
N MET A 1 -24.01 22.24 2.38
CA MET A 1 -22.66 21.65 2.59
C MET A 1 -22.33 20.80 1.37
N PRO A 2 -21.17 20.93 0.74
CA PRO A 2 -20.79 20.04 -0.34
C PRO A 2 -20.76 18.60 0.20
N PRO A 3 -21.14 17.57 -0.60
CA PRO A 3 -21.07 16.19 -0.18
C PRO A 3 -19.61 15.86 0.15
N ALA A 4 -19.42 15.12 1.25
CA ALA A 4 -18.09 14.66 1.64
C ALA A 4 -17.44 13.95 0.44
N ALA A 5 -16.29 14.43 0.00
CA ALA A 5 -15.55 13.81 -1.09
C ALA A 5 -15.27 12.35 -0.67
N HIS A 6 -15.94 11.40 -1.32
CA HIS A 6 -15.65 9.99 -1.14
C HIS A 6 -14.22 9.76 -1.63
N HIS A 7 -13.32 9.40 -0.72
CA HIS A 7 -11.97 9.01 -1.12
C HIS A 7 -12.07 7.82 -2.06
N ARG A 8 -11.50 7.96 -3.26
CA ARG A 8 -11.49 6.93 -4.29
C ARG A 8 -10.88 5.64 -3.70
N HIS A 9 -11.52 4.51 -3.96
CA HIS A 9 -10.95 3.18 -3.77
C HIS A 9 -10.36 2.69 -5.11
N LEU A 10 -9.35 1.84 -5.05
CA LEU A 10 -8.71 1.24 -6.21
C LEU A 10 -9.46 -0.04 -6.61
N THR A 11 -9.59 -0.26 -7.89
CA THR A 11 -9.95 -1.57 -8.46
C THR A 11 -8.78 -2.56 -8.27
N GLU A 12 -9.01 -3.86 -8.47
CA GLU A 12 -7.93 -4.87 -8.36
C GLU A 12 -6.74 -4.58 -9.29
N PRO A 13 -6.91 -4.27 -10.59
CA PRO A 13 -5.79 -3.90 -11.46
C PRO A 13 -5.03 -2.65 -10.97
N GLU A 14 -5.75 -1.63 -10.52
CA GLU A 14 -5.15 -0.42 -9.96
C GLU A 14 -4.39 -0.69 -8.66
N LEU A 15 -4.90 -1.59 -7.80
CA LEU A 15 -4.22 -2.02 -6.58
C LEU A 15 -2.89 -2.71 -6.91
N GLY A 16 -2.86 -3.60 -7.90
CA GLY A 16 -1.62 -4.21 -8.38
C GLY A 16 -0.63 -3.20 -8.93
N ALA A 17 -1.09 -2.22 -9.72
CA ALA A 17 -0.27 -1.13 -10.24
C ALA A 17 0.26 -0.22 -9.12
N PHE A 18 -0.58 0.15 -8.16
CA PHE A 18 -0.20 0.91 -6.97
C PHE A 18 0.92 0.19 -6.19
N TRP A 19 0.76 -1.11 -5.93
CA TRP A 19 1.73 -1.87 -5.15
C TRP A 19 3.09 -1.92 -5.84
N ARG A 20 3.13 -2.21 -7.14
CA ARG A 20 4.36 -2.15 -7.93
C ARG A 20 5.00 -0.76 -7.94
N SER A 21 4.18 0.31 -7.96
CA SER A 21 4.69 1.67 -7.88
C SER A 21 5.32 1.97 -6.51
N VAL A 22 4.69 1.51 -5.40
CA VAL A 22 5.26 1.62 -4.04
C VAL A 22 6.62 0.94 -3.96
N GLU A 23 6.79 -0.23 -4.58
CA GLU A 23 8.05 -1.00 -4.55
C GLU A 23 9.15 -0.39 -5.43
N ARG A 24 8.77 0.15 -6.57
CA ARG A 24 9.73 0.75 -7.54
C ARG A 24 10.11 2.18 -7.20
N GLN A 25 9.28 2.88 -6.44
CA GLN A 25 9.54 4.29 -6.11
C GLN A 25 10.80 4.43 -5.24
N GLY A 26 11.77 5.20 -5.74
CA GLY A 26 12.98 5.53 -4.97
C GLY A 26 12.65 6.37 -3.74
N ALA A 27 12.44 5.69 -2.62
CA ALA A 27 12.18 6.30 -1.31
C ALA A 27 12.92 5.55 -0.22
N HIS A 28 13.07 6.20 0.93
CA HIS A 28 13.69 5.53 2.08
C HIS A 28 12.83 4.33 2.51
N PHE A 29 13.51 3.23 2.87
CA PHE A 29 12.87 1.95 3.21
C PHE A 29 11.76 2.09 4.26
N VAL A 30 11.94 2.94 5.30
CA VAL A 30 10.93 3.21 6.33
C VAL A 30 9.64 3.79 5.74
N THR A 31 9.75 4.65 4.71
CA THR A 31 8.56 5.21 4.03
C THR A 31 7.82 4.14 3.22
N ILE A 32 8.54 3.30 2.50
CA ILE A 32 7.97 2.18 1.75
C ILE A 32 7.30 1.20 2.73
N ALA A 33 7.99 0.82 3.79
CA ALA A 33 7.50 -0.12 4.79
C ALA A 33 6.24 0.40 5.53
N SER A 34 6.21 1.70 5.88
CA SER A 34 5.02 2.31 6.48
C SER A 34 3.81 2.32 5.52
N SER A 35 4.04 2.52 4.22
CA SER A 35 3.01 2.45 3.18
C SER A 35 2.45 1.03 3.03
N LYS A 36 3.33 0.03 3.07
CA LYS A 36 2.93 -1.39 3.02
C LYS A 36 2.12 -1.79 4.25
N LEU A 37 2.57 -1.45 5.46
CA LEU A 37 1.83 -1.77 6.68
C LEU A 37 0.48 -1.04 6.73
N LEU A 38 0.38 0.17 6.20
CA LEU A 38 -0.88 0.90 6.12
C LEU A 38 -1.95 0.12 5.32
N MET A 39 -1.56 -0.47 4.20
CA MET A 39 -2.46 -1.30 3.39
C MET A 39 -2.78 -2.63 4.09
N TYR A 40 -1.77 -3.35 4.58
CA TYR A 40 -1.96 -4.67 5.21
C TYR A 40 -2.78 -4.62 6.50
N SER A 41 -2.71 -3.52 7.26
CA SER A 41 -3.35 -3.44 8.58
C SER A 41 -4.73 -2.79 8.55
N MET A 42 -5.08 -2.09 7.49
CA MET A 42 -6.27 -1.23 7.39
C MET A 42 -6.34 -0.15 8.50
N CYS A 43 -5.24 0.14 9.19
CA CYS A 43 -5.16 1.14 10.23
C CYS A 43 -5.14 2.57 9.68
N ARG A 44 -5.39 3.56 10.53
CA ARG A 44 -5.24 4.97 10.14
C ARG A 44 -3.76 5.34 10.02
N LYS A 45 -3.46 6.28 9.14
CA LYS A 45 -2.09 6.77 8.92
C LYS A 45 -1.37 7.14 10.22
N SER A 46 -2.03 7.89 11.11
CA SER A 46 -1.45 8.27 12.41
C SER A 46 -1.22 7.08 13.34
N GLU A 47 -2.04 6.04 13.26
CA GLU A 47 -1.87 4.81 14.04
C GLU A 47 -0.61 4.07 13.57
N VAL A 48 -0.42 3.93 12.27
CA VAL A 48 0.78 3.30 11.68
C VAL A 48 2.03 4.11 11.99
N LEU A 49 2.06 5.40 11.67
CA LEU A 49 3.27 6.21 11.82
C LEU A 49 3.75 6.34 13.26
N ARG A 50 2.83 6.30 14.24
CA ARG A 50 3.15 6.38 15.66
C ARG A 50 3.31 5.01 16.35
N ALA A 51 3.34 3.92 15.58
CA ALA A 51 3.51 2.57 16.11
C ALA A 51 4.86 2.43 16.84
N ARG A 52 4.83 1.74 18.00
CA ARG A 52 6.03 1.44 18.80
C ARG A 52 6.25 -0.05 18.86
N TRP A 53 7.51 -0.48 18.91
CA TRP A 53 7.85 -1.90 18.92
C TRP A 53 7.21 -2.67 20.06
N ARG A 54 7.05 -2.08 21.24
CA ARG A 54 6.38 -2.70 22.39
C ARG A 54 4.91 -3.09 22.15
N GLU A 55 4.30 -2.58 21.07
CA GLU A 55 2.91 -2.87 20.72
C GLU A 55 2.77 -4.15 19.91
N PHE A 56 3.87 -4.68 19.39
CA PHE A 56 3.91 -5.82 18.50
C PHE A 56 4.32 -7.10 19.23
N ASP A 57 3.52 -8.15 19.09
CA ASP A 57 3.84 -9.53 19.40
C ASP A 57 3.94 -10.26 18.05
N LEU A 58 5.17 -10.32 17.49
CA LEU A 58 5.38 -10.90 16.17
C LEU A 58 5.23 -12.43 16.19
N ASP A 59 5.49 -13.08 17.31
CA ASP A 59 5.34 -14.54 17.47
C ASP A 59 3.87 -14.94 17.41
N LYS A 60 2.97 -14.08 17.94
CA LYS A 60 1.51 -14.26 17.82
C LYS A 60 0.90 -13.59 16.59
N ALA A 61 1.71 -12.95 15.75
CA ALA A 61 1.27 -12.14 14.61
C ALA A 61 0.19 -11.12 15.05
N GLN A 62 0.49 -10.31 16.06
CA GLN A 62 -0.45 -9.33 16.63
C GLN A 62 0.20 -7.96 16.81
N TRP A 63 -0.59 -6.93 16.54
CA TRP A 63 -0.29 -5.55 16.89
C TRP A 63 -1.40 -5.03 17.80
N ASN A 64 -1.05 -4.68 19.02
CA ASN A 64 -1.97 -4.22 20.05
C ASN A 64 -1.84 -2.71 20.24
N ILE A 65 -2.74 -1.95 19.63
CA ILE A 65 -2.74 -0.49 19.69
C ILE A 65 -3.47 -0.07 20.98
N PRO A 66 -2.79 0.64 21.89
CA PRO A 66 -3.40 1.03 23.16
C PRO A 66 -4.47 2.13 22.95
N ALA A 67 -5.45 2.18 23.85
CA ALA A 67 -6.62 3.06 23.74
C ALA A 67 -6.25 4.54 23.63
N GLU A 68 -5.17 4.98 24.26
CA GLU A 68 -4.69 6.37 24.25
C GLU A 68 -4.33 6.84 22.84
N ARG A 69 -3.91 5.92 21.97
CA ARG A 69 -3.53 6.21 20.58
C ARG A 69 -4.71 6.14 19.61
N MET A 70 -5.81 5.53 20.02
CA MET A 70 -6.99 5.35 19.19
C MET A 70 -7.93 6.54 19.25
N LYS A 71 -8.47 6.94 18.08
CA LYS A 71 -9.47 8.02 18.01
C LYS A 71 -10.68 7.77 18.91
N MET A 72 -11.12 6.52 19.00
CA MET A 72 -12.30 6.13 19.78
C MET A 72 -11.97 5.75 21.24
N LYS A 73 -10.71 5.93 21.67
CA LYS A 73 -10.27 5.60 23.04
C LYS A 73 -10.58 4.17 23.45
N GLN A 74 -10.56 3.24 22.50
CA GLN A 74 -10.72 1.80 22.72
C GLN A 74 -9.49 1.08 22.18
N HIS A 75 -9.00 0.08 22.92
CA HIS A 75 -7.90 -0.78 22.49
C HIS A 75 -8.26 -1.45 21.16
N HIS A 76 -7.32 -1.48 20.23
CA HIS A 76 -7.51 -2.15 18.94
C HIS A 76 -6.44 -3.21 18.70
N ARG A 77 -6.86 -4.45 18.47
CA ARG A 77 -5.97 -5.55 18.08
C ARG A 77 -6.06 -5.77 16.58
N VAL A 78 -4.91 -5.66 15.92
CA VAL A 78 -4.72 -6.00 14.51
C VAL A 78 -4.03 -7.36 14.43
N TYR A 79 -4.60 -8.27 13.66
CA TYR A 79 -3.98 -9.56 13.33
C TYR A 79 -3.11 -9.34 12.08
N LEU A 80 -1.82 -9.65 12.20
CA LEU A 80 -0.86 -9.39 11.13
C LEU A 80 -0.87 -10.55 10.13
N ALA A 81 -1.01 -10.24 8.85
CA ALA A 81 -0.76 -11.19 7.79
C ALA A 81 0.74 -11.58 7.77
N ARG A 82 1.07 -12.73 7.21
CA ARG A 82 2.45 -13.23 7.07
C ARG A 82 3.38 -12.17 6.48
N GLN A 83 2.96 -11.50 5.42
CA GLN A 83 3.73 -10.45 4.74
C GLN A 83 4.02 -9.24 5.65
N ALA A 84 3.09 -8.89 6.51
CA ALA A 84 3.29 -7.82 7.49
C ALA A 84 4.26 -8.25 8.60
N VAL A 85 4.22 -9.51 9.05
CA VAL A 85 5.17 -10.07 10.01
C VAL A 85 6.58 -10.09 9.42
N GLU A 86 6.74 -10.56 8.19
CA GLU A 86 8.03 -10.58 7.46
C GLU A 86 8.62 -9.18 7.34
N LEU A 87 7.80 -8.20 6.93
CA LEU A 87 8.20 -6.79 6.82
C LEU A 87 8.68 -6.23 8.16
N LEU A 88 7.92 -6.47 9.23
CA LEU A 88 8.25 -5.99 10.58
C LEU A 88 9.48 -6.71 11.16
N THR A 89 9.64 -7.98 10.90
CA THR A 89 10.83 -8.75 11.30
C THR A 89 12.09 -8.19 10.64
N LEU A 90 12.02 -7.88 9.33
CA LEU A 90 13.11 -7.22 8.62
C LEU A 90 13.43 -5.84 9.21
N LEU A 91 12.42 -5.01 9.49
CA LEU A 91 12.61 -3.72 10.14
C LEU A 91 13.27 -3.87 11.52
N LYS A 92 12.83 -4.86 12.30
CA LYS A 92 13.34 -5.12 13.65
C LYS A 92 14.81 -5.54 13.63
N SER A 93 15.24 -6.30 12.62
CA SER A 93 16.64 -6.73 12.48
C SER A 93 17.61 -5.58 12.20
N MET A 94 17.11 -4.43 11.77
CA MET A 94 17.93 -3.22 11.55
C MET A 94 18.27 -2.46 12.84
N GLY A 95 17.83 -2.97 13.99
CA GLY A 95 18.04 -2.40 15.32
C GLY A 95 16.78 -1.68 15.83
N SER A 96 16.32 -2.08 17.02
CA SER A 96 15.10 -1.50 17.60
C SER A 96 15.05 -1.65 19.10
N GLU A 97 14.83 -0.53 19.80
CA GLU A 97 14.51 -0.51 21.21
C GLU A 97 12.97 -0.65 21.38
N PRO A 98 12.49 -1.33 22.44
CA PRO A 98 11.05 -1.54 22.65
C PRO A 98 10.21 -0.26 22.65
N GLN A 99 10.78 0.85 23.12
CA GLN A 99 10.12 2.15 23.17
C GLN A 99 10.24 2.96 21.88
N ALA A 100 11.11 2.53 20.95
CA ALA A 100 11.33 3.22 19.68
C ALA A 100 10.10 3.13 18.77
N TYR A 101 9.95 4.12 17.90
CA TYR A 101 8.98 4.08 16.82
C TYR A 101 9.40 3.03 15.78
N VAL A 102 8.46 2.24 15.29
CA VAL A 102 8.70 1.30 14.17
C VAL A 102 9.09 2.07 12.91
N PHE A 103 8.41 3.18 12.67
CA PHE A 103 8.66 4.08 11.55
C PHE A 103 9.21 5.41 12.08
N ALA A 104 10.44 5.36 12.55
CA ALA A 104 11.14 6.55 13.03
C ALA A 104 11.50 7.50 11.87
N SER A 105 11.59 8.78 12.17
CA SER A 105 12.12 9.78 11.24
C SER A 105 13.60 9.48 10.94
N ILE A 106 13.97 9.60 9.66
CA ILE A 106 15.35 9.41 9.20
C ILE A 106 16.30 10.40 9.85
N LEU A 107 15.82 11.62 10.13
CA LEU A 107 16.63 12.68 10.72
C LEU A 107 16.69 12.63 12.25
N ARG A 108 15.68 12.07 12.90
CA ARG A 108 15.57 11.99 14.36
C ARG A 108 14.85 10.70 14.75
N SER A 109 15.59 9.71 15.23
CA SER A 109 15.03 8.41 15.65
C SER A 109 14.03 8.50 16.82
N SER A 110 14.09 9.58 17.59
CA SER A 110 13.19 9.83 18.73
C SER A 110 11.77 10.30 18.35
N VAL A 111 11.53 10.65 17.08
CA VAL A 111 10.22 11.08 16.59
C VAL A 111 9.75 10.17 15.45
N PRO A 112 8.43 10.02 15.26
CA PRO A 112 7.91 9.20 14.16
C PRO A 112 8.14 9.87 12.81
N LEU A 113 8.07 9.10 11.73
CA LEU A 113 8.01 9.60 10.36
C LEU A 113 6.84 10.60 10.22
N GLY A 114 7.11 11.73 9.60
CA GLY A 114 6.13 12.80 9.45
C GLY A 114 4.96 12.40 8.54
N GLU A 115 3.75 12.81 8.92
CA GLU A 115 2.55 12.55 8.10
C GLU A 115 2.64 13.19 6.71
N ALA A 116 3.30 14.35 6.60
CA ALA A 116 3.57 15.01 5.33
C ALA A 116 4.48 14.15 4.41
N THR A 117 5.48 13.47 4.98
CA THR A 117 6.37 12.57 4.21
C THR A 117 5.58 11.49 3.49
N LEU A 118 4.65 10.84 4.21
CA LEU A 118 3.82 9.80 3.61
C LEU A 118 2.84 10.36 2.56
N ASN A 119 2.25 11.52 2.82
CA ASN A 119 1.39 12.20 1.84
C ASN A 119 2.16 12.57 0.56
N HIS A 120 3.38 13.12 0.71
CA HIS A 120 4.24 13.45 -0.43
C HIS A 120 4.70 12.20 -1.20
N PHE A 121 4.97 11.11 -0.48
CA PHE A 121 5.30 9.84 -1.11
C PHE A 121 4.15 9.36 -2.00
N PHE A 122 2.92 9.31 -1.49
CA PHE A 122 1.74 8.89 -2.24
C PHE A 122 1.48 9.78 -3.46
N LYS A 123 1.66 11.10 -3.35
CA LYS A 123 1.51 12.02 -4.49
C LYS A 123 2.50 11.81 -5.63
N ARG A 124 3.65 11.18 -5.34
CA ARG A 124 4.68 10.89 -6.34
C ARG A 124 4.55 9.51 -6.96
N LEU A 125 3.65 8.68 -6.46
CA LEU A 125 3.39 7.36 -7.05
C LEU A 125 2.71 7.54 -8.40
N ASP A 126 3.33 7.02 -9.44
CA ASP A 126 2.75 6.97 -10.78
C ASP A 126 2.28 5.53 -11.07
N PHE A 127 0.98 5.34 -11.08
CA PHE A 127 0.32 4.07 -11.36
C PHE A 127 -1.02 4.24 -12.11
N GLY A 128 -1.19 5.40 -12.77
CA GLY A 128 -2.37 5.70 -13.59
C GLY A 128 -3.58 6.23 -12.81
N VAL A 129 -3.49 6.39 -11.47
CA VAL A 129 -4.58 6.93 -10.65
C VAL A 129 -4.13 8.20 -9.95
N PRO A 130 -4.65 9.38 -10.37
CA PRO A 130 -4.31 10.64 -9.74
C PRO A 130 -4.91 10.75 -8.33
N ASP A 131 -4.27 11.56 -7.48
CA ASP A 131 -4.76 11.97 -6.16
C ASP A 131 -5.12 10.85 -5.18
N PHE A 132 -4.55 9.64 -5.37
CA PHE A 132 -4.73 8.58 -4.41
C PHE A 132 -3.96 8.90 -3.12
N SER A 133 -4.65 8.85 -2.00
CA SER A 133 -4.11 9.26 -0.70
C SER A 133 -3.91 8.08 0.25
N PRO A 134 -3.07 8.23 1.30
CA PRO A 134 -2.95 7.21 2.34
C PRO A 134 -4.28 6.80 2.99
N HIS A 135 -5.28 7.66 3.00
CA HIS A 135 -6.61 7.31 3.51
C HIS A 135 -7.38 6.39 2.54
N GLY A 136 -7.15 6.53 1.25
CA GLY A 136 -7.78 5.69 0.22
C GLY A 136 -7.42 4.19 0.35
N THR A 137 -6.28 3.85 0.98
CA THR A 137 -5.90 2.46 1.23
C THR A 137 -6.94 1.70 2.04
N ARG A 138 -7.55 2.35 3.03
CA ARG A 138 -8.60 1.75 3.88
C ARG A 138 -9.88 1.47 3.11
N GLY A 139 -10.31 2.43 2.28
CA GLY A 139 -11.46 2.26 1.40
C GLY A 139 -11.24 1.13 0.38
N THR A 140 -10.06 1.08 -0.23
CA THR A 140 -9.66 0.03 -1.16
C THR A 140 -9.71 -1.35 -0.51
N ALA A 141 -9.06 -1.53 0.65
CA ALA A 141 -9.07 -2.80 1.37
C ALA A 141 -10.49 -3.21 1.81
N ALA A 142 -11.28 -2.27 2.31
CA ALA A 142 -12.65 -2.53 2.75
C ALA A 142 -13.55 -2.96 1.57
N THR A 143 -13.43 -2.32 0.41
CA THR A 143 -14.19 -2.67 -0.80
C THR A 143 -13.79 -4.06 -1.28
N LEU A 144 -12.50 -4.32 -1.45
CA LEU A 144 -11.98 -5.62 -1.89
C LEU A 144 -12.46 -6.77 -0.97
N LEU A 145 -12.37 -6.61 0.35
CA LEU A 145 -12.81 -7.65 1.27
C LEU A 145 -14.33 -7.91 1.17
N ARG A 146 -15.15 -6.85 1.02
CA ARG A 146 -16.60 -6.99 0.85
C ARG A 146 -16.97 -7.68 -0.46
N GLU A 147 -16.32 -7.33 -1.55
CA GLU A 147 -16.52 -7.96 -2.87
C GLU A 147 -16.17 -9.45 -2.85
N HIS A 148 -15.24 -9.85 -1.97
CA HIS A 148 -14.84 -11.24 -1.80
C HIS A 148 -15.55 -11.95 -0.61
N GLY A 149 -16.70 -11.45 -0.19
CA GLY A 149 -17.61 -12.15 0.70
C GLY A 149 -17.31 -12.04 2.19
N PHE A 150 -16.36 -11.18 2.61
CA PHE A 150 -16.19 -10.91 4.03
C PHE A 150 -17.34 -10.05 4.57
N SER A 151 -17.87 -10.44 5.73
CA SER A 151 -19.01 -9.76 6.32
C SER A 151 -18.72 -8.29 6.66
N ARG A 152 -19.78 -7.48 6.66
CA ARG A 152 -19.67 -6.08 7.04
C ARG A 152 -19.07 -5.92 8.44
N ASP A 153 -19.48 -6.77 9.39
CA ASP A 153 -19.04 -6.69 10.79
C ASP A 153 -17.52 -6.93 10.92
N VAL A 154 -16.99 -7.93 10.20
CA VAL A 154 -15.54 -8.16 10.12
C VAL A 154 -14.81 -6.93 9.59
N VAL A 155 -15.29 -6.33 8.49
CA VAL A 155 -14.65 -5.16 7.89
C VAL A 155 -14.73 -3.93 8.80
N GLU A 156 -15.85 -3.68 9.46
CA GLU A 156 -16.01 -2.57 10.42
C GLU A 156 -15.06 -2.73 11.64
N LEU A 157 -14.90 -3.97 12.13
CA LEU A 157 -13.94 -4.28 13.20
C LEU A 157 -12.49 -4.06 12.76
N LEU A 158 -12.13 -4.42 11.52
CA LEU A 158 -10.79 -4.15 10.97
C LEU A 158 -10.52 -2.65 10.82
N LEU A 159 -11.55 -1.88 10.48
CA LEU A 159 -11.46 -0.42 10.39
C LEU A 159 -11.45 0.27 11.76
N ALA A 160 -11.60 -0.45 12.88
CA ALA A 160 -11.77 0.12 14.21
C ALA A 160 -12.84 1.23 14.22
N HIS A 161 -13.97 0.97 13.56
CA HIS A 161 -15.14 1.82 13.66
C HIS A 161 -15.87 1.50 14.97
N ALA A 162 -16.41 2.55 15.61
CA ALA A 162 -17.09 2.38 16.86
C ALA A 162 -18.38 1.58 16.66
N GLU A 163 -18.50 0.49 17.37
CA GLU A 163 -19.78 -0.18 17.50
C GLU A 163 -20.68 0.61 18.44
N ARG A 164 -21.89 0.95 17.99
CA ARG A 164 -22.85 1.75 18.76
C ARG A 164 -23.37 0.99 20.00
N ASN A 165 -23.28 -0.32 19.99
CA ASN A 165 -23.75 -1.17 21.09
C ASN A 165 -22.58 -1.81 21.86
N LYS A 166 -22.35 -1.38 23.11
CA LYS A 166 -21.23 -1.84 23.94
C LYS A 166 -21.32 -3.34 24.30
N ILE A 167 -22.53 -3.91 24.36
CA ILE A 167 -22.73 -5.33 24.69
C ILE A 167 -22.32 -6.19 23.51
N THR A 168 -22.68 -5.79 22.30
CA THR A 168 -22.29 -6.43 21.04
C THR A 168 -20.78 -6.35 20.81
N ALA A 169 -20.15 -5.22 21.19
CA ALA A 169 -18.71 -5.01 21.04
C ALA A 169 -17.85 -6.03 21.79
N ALA A 170 -18.20 -6.34 23.04
CA ALA A 170 -17.46 -7.31 23.86
C ALA A 170 -17.58 -8.74 23.33
N TYR A 171 -18.74 -9.12 22.82
CA TYR A 171 -19.02 -10.43 22.24
C TYR A 171 -18.31 -10.63 20.89
N HIS A 172 -18.41 -9.66 19.99
CA HIS A 172 -17.83 -9.73 18.65
C HIS A 172 -16.29 -9.69 18.62
N HIS A 173 -15.64 -9.07 19.60
CA HIS A 173 -14.17 -9.01 19.62
C HIS A 173 -13.49 -10.37 19.76
N HIS A 174 -14.11 -11.31 20.43
CA HIS A 174 -13.57 -12.66 20.60
C HIS A 174 -14.06 -13.60 19.49
N GLU A 175 -15.29 -13.47 19.09
CA GLU A 175 -15.98 -14.37 18.16
C GLU A 175 -15.51 -14.24 16.72
N LEU A 176 -15.09 -13.04 16.28
CA LEU A 176 -14.63 -12.79 14.89
C LEU A 176 -13.10 -12.70 14.77
N ALA A 177 -12.35 -13.21 15.74
CA ALA A 177 -10.88 -13.14 15.70
C ALA A 177 -10.31 -13.90 14.50
N GLU A 178 -10.81 -15.09 14.23
CA GLU A 178 -10.33 -15.92 13.12
C GLU A 178 -10.77 -15.37 11.75
N GLU A 179 -11.98 -14.83 11.66
CA GLU A 179 -12.44 -14.14 10.45
C GLU A 179 -11.60 -12.91 10.12
N ARG A 180 -11.21 -12.14 11.16
CA ARG A 180 -10.33 -10.98 11.00
C ARG A 180 -8.92 -11.39 10.58
N ARG A 181 -8.38 -12.52 11.10
CA ARG A 181 -7.11 -13.10 10.65
C ARG A 181 -7.19 -13.49 9.18
N ARG A 182 -8.22 -14.24 8.82
CA ARG A 182 -8.45 -14.69 7.44
C ARG A 182 -8.60 -13.51 6.49
N ALA A 183 -9.33 -12.47 6.89
CA ALA A 183 -9.55 -11.30 6.06
C ALA A 183 -8.23 -10.54 5.76
N LEU A 184 -7.40 -10.27 6.77
CA LEU A 184 -6.13 -9.58 6.56
C LEU A 184 -5.11 -10.45 5.83
N GLN A 185 -5.08 -11.77 6.05
CA GLN A 185 -4.24 -12.67 5.26
C GLN A 185 -4.71 -12.71 3.80
N TYR A 186 -6.02 -12.83 3.57
CA TYR A 186 -6.59 -12.78 2.23
C TYR A 186 -6.23 -11.48 1.49
N LEU A 187 -6.38 -10.33 2.16
CA LEU A 187 -6.00 -9.02 1.61
C LEU A 187 -4.53 -9.01 1.16
N ALA A 188 -3.63 -9.48 2.02
CA ALA A 188 -2.20 -9.51 1.71
C ALA A 188 -1.88 -10.47 0.56
N ASP A 189 -2.49 -11.65 0.51
CA ASP A 189 -2.31 -12.62 -0.58
C ASP A 189 -2.87 -12.09 -1.91
N GLN A 190 -3.99 -11.37 -1.90
CA GLN A 190 -4.50 -10.70 -3.10
C GLN A 190 -3.56 -9.60 -3.60
N ILE A 191 -2.97 -8.83 -2.71
CA ILE A 191 -1.97 -7.82 -3.08
C ILE A 191 -0.77 -8.49 -3.76
N ASP A 192 -0.23 -9.57 -3.21
CA ASP A 192 0.87 -10.33 -3.80
C ASP A 192 0.48 -10.87 -5.20
N ARG A 193 -0.70 -11.47 -5.32
CA ARG A 193 -1.24 -11.97 -6.60
C ARG A 193 -1.34 -10.87 -7.65
N LEU A 194 -1.95 -9.73 -7.29
CA LEU A 194 -2.19 -8.62 -8.20
C LEU A 194 -0.90 -7.89 -8.58
N SER A 195 0.05 -7.79 -7.68
CA SER A 195 1.35 -7.18 -7.95
C SER A 195 2.26 -8.05 -8.82
N SER A 196 2.13 -9.38 -8.69
CA SER A 196 2.89 -10.34 -9.49
C SER A 196 2.30 -10.57 -10.89
N ALA A 197 1.00 -10.29 -11.07
CA ALA A 197 0.36 -10.37 -12.38
C ALA A 197 0.98 -9.32 -13.31
N ARG A 198 1.83 -9.75 -14.23
CA ARG A 198 2.32 -8.89 -15.32
C ARG A 198 1.11 -8.39 -16.10
N THR A 199 0.96 -7.09 -16.18
CA THR A 199 -0.03 -6.50 -17.09
C THR A 199 0.35 -6.94 -18.50
N VAL A 200 -0.45 -7.81 -19.11
CA VAL A 200 -0.29 -8.31 -20.50
C VAL A 200 -0.39 -7.16 -21.54
N VAL A 201 -0.52 -5.92 -21.10
CA VAL A 201 -0.69 -4.72 -21.93
C VAL A 201 0.64 -4.15 -22.46
N GLU A 202 1.81 -4.57 -21.95
CA GLU A 202 3.11 -4.05 -22.44
C GLU A 202 3.74 -4.84 -23.59
N SER A 203 3.11 -5.86 -24.14
CA SER A 203 3.69 -6.68 -25.23
C SER A 203 3.01 -6.52 -26.60
N THR A 204 2.21 -5.47 -26.81
CA THR A 204 1.74 -5.11 -28.14
C THR A 204 2.43 -3.84 -28.63
N GLN A 205 3.74 -3.76 -28.50
CA GLN A 205 4.53 -2.97 -29.46
C GLN A 205 4.75 -3.87 -30.66
N ALA A 206 4.07 -3.50 -31.75
CA ALA A 206 4.29 -4.07 -33.07
C ALA A 206 5.80 -4.07 -33.40
N PRO A 207 6.29 -5.07 -34.13
CA PRO A 207 7.68 -5.08 -34.56
C PRO A 207 7.92 -3.82 -35.37
N VAL A 208 8.91 -3.04 -34.95
CA VAL A 208 9.42 -1.92 -35.73
C VAL A 208 9.96 -2.53 -37.03
N GLU A 209 9.20 -2.42 -38.12
CA GLU A 209 9.70 -2.70 -39.46
C GLU A 209 10.97 -1.88 -39.65
N ASN A 210 12.08 -2.57 -39.77
CA ASN A 210 13.37 -1.99 -40.14
C ASN A 210 13.25 -1.31 -41.49
N SER A 211 12.97 -0.02 -41.51
CA SER A 211 13.07 0.83 -42.69
C SER A 211 14.55 1.12 -42.99
N THR A 212 15.32 0.07 -43.25
CA THR A 212 16.66 0.19 -43.86
C THR A 212 16.62 0.44 -45.36
N ALA A 213 15.46 0.42 -45.99
CA ALA A 213 15.30 0.66 -47.43
C ALA A 213 15.27 2.17 -47.79
N ALA A 214 14.93 3.08 -46.88
CA ALA A 214 14.82 4.53 -47.19
C ALA A 214 16.15 5.29 -47.09
N ALA A 215 17.15 4.76 -46.42
CA ALA A 215 18.46 5.39 -46.27
C ALA A 215 19.35 5.18 -47.54
N SER A 216 19.21 4.04 -48.20
CA SER A 216 19.99 3.72 -49.41
C SER A 216 19.57 4.55 -50.61
N ALA A 217 18.30 4.88 -50.79
CA ALA A 217 17.78 5.66 -51.89
C ALA A 217 18.18 7.17 -51.84
N ARG A 218 18.46 7.70 -50.67
CA ARG A 218 18.87 9.13 -50.51
C ARG A 218 20.35 9.37 -50.76
N LEU A 219 21.19 8.37 -50.60
CA LEU A 219 22.63 8.44 -50.91
C LEU A 219 22.89 8.42 -52.43
N ASP A 220 22.09 7.65 -53.16
CA ASP A 220 22.25 7.55 -54.64
C ASP A 220 21.79 8.81 -55.38
N GLN A 221 20.79 9.53 -54.88
CA GLN A 221 20.36 10.83 -55.44
C GLN A 221 21.36 11.98 -55.18
N ARG A 222 22.13 11.93 -54.12
CA ARG A 222 23.17 12.94 -53.83
C ARG A 222 24.41 12.74 -54.69
N SER A 223 24.75 11.50 -55.03
CA SER A 223 25.87 11.20 -55.92
C SER A 223 25.62 11.67 -57.38
N LYS A 224 24.37 11.46 -57.88
CA LYS A 224 23.98 11.88 -59.24
C LYS A 224 23.85 13.39 -59.41
N ARG A 225 23.59 14.17 -58.38
CA ARG A 225 23.55 15.64 -58.43
C ARG A 225 24.94 16.30 -58.37
N ARG A 226 25.98 15.60 -57.92
CA ARG A 226 27.36 16.11 -57.91
C ARG A 226 28.09 15.86 -59.25
N ALA A 227 27.64 14.90 -60.04
CA ALA A 227 28.24 14.59 -61.36
C ALA A 227 27.68 15.44 -62.51
N ALA A 228 26.65 16.26 -62.29
CA ALA A 228 26.03 17.14 -63.31
C ALA A 228 26.41 18.63 -63.15
N ALA A 229 27.44 18.95 -62.35
CA ALA A 229 27.92 20.33 -62.14
C ALA A 229 29.43 20.49 -62.40
N PHE A 230 29.93 19.80 -63.43
CA PHE A 230 31.23 20.08 -64.06
C PHE A 230 31.07 20.06 -65.57
#